data_5fd280a8e3103a838f51629310e5a542
#
_entry.id   5fd280a8e3103a838f51629310e5a542
#
_cell.length_a   1.000
_cell.length_b   1.000
_cell.length_c   1.000
_cell.angle_alpha   90.00
_cell.angle_beta   90.00
_cell.angle_gamma   90.00
#
_symmetry.space_group_name_H-M   'P 1'
#
loop_
_entity.id
_entity.type
_entity.pdbx_description
1 polymer ?
#
loop_
_entity_poly.entity_id
_entity_poly.type
_entity_poly.pdbx_seq_one_letter_code
_entity_poly.pdbx_strand_id
1 'polypeptide(L)'
;MNFLISIFFLVFYVISINLAISGTIKDNGVSVFMYHRIGENKYPSTNVTLEQFNQHINHIVTNNYNIISLSDVVDIIKDEGEFKKNTISFSIDDAYESFYYNAWPEFKKNNIPVTLFISSEIINNKANGYMTWDQIRNFIDEGGHVGQHTATHLHMPLSSVESVKKDILNSHKSFMKELGFIPELFAYPYGETSKDIINILKEFNISHAFGQHSGVISVHNNKYYLPRFSLNEQFGDLDRFIFAAKSLPLIIKDFIPSEMYLTDNLKPRIEFSIESDVDINQLNCFANAGGNWSSQKITNITEKRVQIILNNNF
;
A
#
# COMPACT_ATOMS: atom_id res chain seq x y z
N MET A 1 1.16 68.64 -56.35
CA MET A 1 0.23 68.47 -55.24
C MET A 1 0.31 67.01 -54.83
N ASN A 2 1.30 66.71 -53.94
CA ASN A 2 1.63 65.33 -53.56
C ASN A 2 0.91 65.01 -52.24
N PHE A 3 0.01 64.05 -52.29
CA PHE A 3 -0.61 63.47 -51.10
C PHE A 3 0.29 62.38 -50.53
N LEU A 4 0.82 62.61 -49.31
CA LEU A 4 1.51 61.60 -48.52
C LEU A 4 0.45 60.83 -47.71
N ILE A 5 0.32 59.54 -48.00
CA ILE A 5 -0.49 58.61 -47.18
C ILE A 5 0.41 58.02 -46.12
N SER A 6 0.20 58.42 -44.87
CA SER A 6 0.86 57.80 -43.73
C SER A 6 0.07 56.56 -43.28
N ILE A 7 0.71 55.38 -43.46
CA ILE A 7 0.17 54.09 -42.99
C ILE A 7 0.64 53.93 -41.53
N PHE A 8 -0.30 53.98 -40.57
CA PHE A 8 -0.06 53.60 -39.18
C PHE A 8 -0.14 52.09 -39.03
N PHE A 9 1.01 51.44 -38.78
CA PHE A 9 1.05 50.04 -38.34
C PHE A 9 0.77 49.99 -36.82
N LEU A 10 -0.40 49.47 -36.42
CA LEU A 10 -0.72 49.13 -35.06
C LEU A 10 -0.17 47.71 -34.78
N VAL A 11 0.95 47.62 -34.04
CA VAL A 11 1.48 46.36 -33.57
C VAL A 11 0.73 45.97 -32.32
N PHE A 12 -0.15 44.98 -32.41
CA PHE A 12 -0.76 44.33 -31.25
C PHE A 12 0.25 43.37 -30.63
N TYR A 13 0.83 43.74 -29.51
CA TYR A 13 1.59 42.83 -28.65
C TYR A 13 0.61 41.97 -27.83
N VAL A 14 0.37 40.75 -28.28
CA VAL A 14 -0.37 39.75 -27.47
C VAL A 14 0.60 39.23 -26.40
N ILE A 15 0.53 39.76 -25.19
CA ILE A 15 1.21 39.18 -24.04
C ILE A 15 0.41 37.94 -23.65
N SER A 16 0.91 36.77 -24.06
CA SER A 16 0.41 35.49 -23.52
C SER A 16 0.85 35.37 -22.06
N ILE A 17 -0.01 35.76 -21.14
CA ILE A 17 0.16 35.45 -19.73
C ILE A 17 -0.12 33.95 -19.59
N ASN A 18 0.95 33.14 -19.57
CA ASN A 18 0.85 31.78 -19.05
C ASN A 18 0.59 31.88 -17.56
N LEU A 19 -0.68 31.95 -17.18
CA LEU A 19 -1.08 31.61 -15.82
C LEU A 19 -0.73 30.13 -15.65
N ALA A 20 0.40 29.86 -15.02
CA ALA A 20 0.64 28.59 -14.38
C ALA A 20 -0.43 28.49 -13.27
N ILE A 21 -1.55 27.87 -13.60
CA ILE A 21 -2.51 27.40 -12.60
C ILE A 21 -1.73 26.35 -11.83
N SER A 22 -1.17 26.75 -10.69
CA SER A 22 -0.76 25.79 -9.65
C SER A 22 -2.06 25.14 -9.17
N GLY A 23 -2.53 24.16 -9.93
CA GLY A 23 -3.64 23.34 -9.52
C GLY A 23 -3.20 22.58 -8.28
N THR A 24 -3.82 22.85 -7.15
CA THR A 24 -3.72 21.98 -5.98
C THR A 24 -4.17 20.60 -6.41
N ILE A 25 -3.26 19.62 -6.33
CA ILE A 25 -3.56 18.24 -6.65
C ILE A 25 -4.54 17.76 -5.58
N LYS A 26 -5.83 17.69 -5.92
CA LYS A 26 -6.84 16.97 -5.15
C LYS A 26 -6.78 15.51 -5.57
N ASP A 27 -5.77 14.81 -5.12
CA ASP A 27 -5.70 13.38 -5.37
C ASP A 27 -6.64 12.65 -4.43
N ASN A 28 -7.62 11.97 -5.01
CA ASN A 28 -8.23 10.85 -4.35
C ASN A 28 -7.22 9.70 -4.37
N GLY A 29 -7.30 8.84 -3.37
CA GLY A 29 -6.49 7.63 -3.28
C GLY A 29 -7.35 6.42 -2.99
N VAL A 30 -6.69 5.30 -2.78
CA VAL A 30 -7.32 4.06 -2.35
C VAL A 30 -6.76 3.62 -0.99
N SER A 31 -7.64 3.33 -0.04
CA SER A 31 -7.29 2.70 1.23
C SER A 31 -7.34 1.19 1.06
N VAL A 32 -6.18 0.54 1.10
CA VAL A 32 -6.08 -0.92 1.05
C VAL A 32 -6.06 -1.46 2.47
N PHE A 33 -7.05 -2.27 2.82
CA PHE A 33 -7.12 -2.94 4.11
C PHE A 33 -6.48 -4.31 4.04
N MET A 34 -5.69 -4.65 5.05
CA MET A 34 -4.96 -5.90 5.15
C MET A 34 -5.40 -6.67 6.39
N TYR A 35 -5.90 -7.88 6.15
CA TYR A 35 -6.21 -8.86 7.19
C TYR A 35 -5.21 -10.03 7.12
N HIS A 36 -5.24 -10.87 8.17
CA HIS A 36 -4.55 -12.16 8.19
C HIS A 36 -5.52 -13.23 8.69
N ARG A 37 -5.79 -13.29 10.00
CA ARG A 37 -6.69 -14.23 10.65
C ARG A 37 -8.03 -13.57 10.98
N ILE A 38 -9.11 -14.33 10.95
CA ILE A 38 -10.43 -13.84 11.31
C ILE A 38 -11.12 -14.83 12.27
N GLY A 39 -11.39 -14.38 13.51
CA GLY A 39 -12.11 -15.16 14.49
C GLY A 39 -11.28 -16.22 15.22
N GLU A 40 -9.95 -16.02 15.27
CA GLU A 40 -9.03 -16.89 16.03
C GLU A 40 -8.57 -16.20 17.32
N ASN A 41 -9.15 -16.55 18.47
CA ASN A 41 -8.89 -15.89 19.76
C ASN A 41 -7.45 -16.02 20.29
N LYS A 42 -6.61 -16.80 19.64
CA LYS A 42 -5.25 -17.12 20.11
C LYS A 42 -4.18 -16.14 19.64
N TYR A 43 -4.44 -15.35 18.59
CA TYR A 43 -3.43 -14.56 17.90
C TYR A 43 -3.85 -13.09 17.71
N PRO A 44 -4.04 -12.31 18.79
CA PRO A 44 -4.65 -10.97 18.72
C PRO A 44 -3.86 -9.97 17.87
N SER A 45 -2.56 -10.17 17.68
CA SER A 45 -1.70 -9.30 16.86
C SER A 45 -1.93 -9.43 15.35
N THR A 46 -2.50 -10.56 14.90
CA THR A 46 -2.79 -10.84 13.49
C THR A 46 -4.26 -11.20 13.26
N ASN A 47 -5.06 -11.36 14.31
CA ASN A 47 -6.47 -11.70 14.28
C ASN A 47 -7.35 -10.45 14.30
N VAL A 48 -8.46 -10.51 13.57
CA VAL A 48 -9.62 -9.64 13.75
C VAL A 48 -10.74 -10.51 14.30
N THR A 49 -11.45 -10.08 15.33
CA THR A 49 -12.57 -10.85 15.88
C THR A 49 -13.71 -10.96 14.86
N LEU A 50 -14.55 -11.98 14.97
CA LEU A 50 -15.72 -12.10 14.09
C LEU A 50 -16.66 -10.89 14.24
N GLU A 51 -16.76 -10.32 15.44
CA GLU A 51 -17.57 -9.12 15.68
C GLU A 51 -17.01 -7.92 14.89
N GLN A 52 -15.72 -7.63 15.01
CA GLN A 52 -15.05 -6.54 14.27
C GLN A 52 -15.20 -6.75 12.75
N PHE A 53 -14.94 -7.97 12.26
CA PHE A 53 -15.08 -8.29 10.85
C PHE A 53 -16.50 -8.06 10.34
N ASN A 54 -17.53 -8.53 11.08
CA ASN A 54 -18.93 -8.33 10.72
C ASN A 54 -19.32 -6.85 10.74
N GLN A 55 -18.79 -6.06 11.68
CA GLN A 55 -19.00 -4.59 11.70
C GLN A 55 -18.40 -3.93 10.46
N HIS A 56 -17.20 -4.34 10.02
CA HIS A 56 -16.58 -3.84 8.79
C HIS A 56 -17.43 -4.17 7.56
N ILE A 57 -17.83 -5.44 7.38
CA ILE A 57 -18.67 -5.86 6.25
C ILE A 57 -20.01 -5.12 6.24
N ASN A 58 -20.69 -5.04 7.39
CA ASN A 58 -21.96 -4.31 7.49
C ASN A 58 -21.79 -2.84 7.13
N HIS A 59 -20.71 -2.20 7.60
CA HIS A 59 -20.43 -0.82 7.27
C HIS A 59 -20.16 -0.64 5.77
N ILE A 60 -19.38 -1.52 5.15
CA ILE A 60 -19.06 -1.48 3.73
C ILE A 60 -20.33 -1.58 2.88
N VAL A 61 -21.20 -2.55 3.16
CA VAL A 61 -22.40 -2.81 2.35
C VAL A 61 -23.52 -1.78 2.55
N THR A 62 -23.51 -1.07 3.69
CA THR A 62 -24.51 -0.03 3.99
C THR A 62 -24.06 1.38 3.59
N ASN A 63 -22.81 1.54 3.18
CA ASN A 63 -22.25 2.82 2.78
C ASN A 63 -21.74 2.79 1.34
N ASN A 64 -21.68 3.97 0.72
CA ASN A 64 -21.34 4.09 -0.70
C ASN A 64 -19.82 4.18 -0.90
N TYR A 65 -19.12 3.03 -0.79
CA TYR A 65 -17.71 2.90 -1.14
C TYR A 65 -17.55 2.45 -2.61
N ASN A 66 -16.50 2.95 -3.26
CA ASN A 66 -16.02 2.40 -4.53
C ASN A 66 -15.05 1.26 -4.21
N ILE A 67 -15.52 0.03 -4.27
CA ILE A 67 -14.72 -1.16 -3.93
C ILE A 67 -14.12 -1.72 -5.20
N ILE A 68 -12.80 -1.84 -5.26
CA ILE A 68 -12.08 -2.34 -6.44
C ILE A 68 -11.06 -3.41 -6.03
N SER A 69 -10.67 -4.25 -6.99
CA SER A 69 -9.61 -5.24 -6.78
C SER A 69 -8.23 -4.58 -6.71
N LEU A 70 -7.22 -5.29 -6.15
CA LEU A 70 -5.84 -4.81 -6.22
C LEU A 70 -5.31 -4.78 -7.66
N SER A 71 -5.85 -5.59 -8.57
CA SER A 71 -5.53 -5.52 -10.00
C SER A 71 -6.00 -4.20 -10.58
N ASP A 72 -7.23 -3.76 -10.28
CA ASP A 72 -7.73 -2.45 -10.74
C ASP A 72 -6.93 -1.29 -10.13
N VAL A 73 -6.52 -1.40 -8.85
CA VAL A 73 -5.63 -0.40 -8.21
C VAL A 73 -4.33 -0.27 -8.99
N VAL A 74 -3.72 -1.38 -9.34
CA VAL A 74 -2.45 -1.44 -10.08
C VAL A 74 -2.61 -0.89 -11.51
N ASP A 75 -3.70 -1.19 -12.19
CA ASP A 75 -3.97 -0.69 -13.53
C ASP A 75 -4.17 0.84 -13.51
N ILE A 76 -4.91 1.37 -12.54
CA ILE A 76 -5.04 2.84 -12.36
C ILE A 76 -3.66 3.49 -12.12
N ILE A 77 -2.78 2.87 -11.32
CA ILE A 77 -1.41 3.39 -11.09
C ILE A 77 -0.59 3.36 -12.38
N LYS A 78 -0.65 2.26 -13.15
CA LYS A 78 0.10 2.11 -14.43
C LYS A 78 -0.33 3.14 -15.46
N ASP A 79 -1.62 3.43 -15.52
CA ASP A 79 -2.21 4.34 -16.49
C ASP A 79 -2.16 5.81 -16.04
N GLU A 80 -1.55 6.10 -14.89
CA GLU A 80 -1.54 7.43 -14.24
C GLU A 80 -2.97 8.02 -14.15
N GLY A 81 -3.94 7.14 -13.89
CA GLY A 81 -5.36 7.48 -13.84
C GLY A 81 -5.78 8.17 -12.53
N GLU A 82 -7.08 8.29 -12.28
CA GLU A 82 -7.62 8.90 -11.08
C GLU A 82 -8.45 7.91 -10.27
N PHE A 83 -8.22 7.86 -8.95
CA PHE A 83 -9.08 7.12 -8.03
C PHE A 83 -10.38 7.89 -7.78
N LYS A 84 -11.50 7.17 -7.74
CA LYS A 84 -12.77 7.76 -7.29
C LYS A 84 -12.70 8.04 -5.79
N LYS A 85 -13.53 8.97 -5.33
CA LYS A 85 -13.67 9.26 -3.89
C LYS A 85 -14.15 8.01 -3.13
N ASN A 86 -13.65 7.83 -1.90
CA ASN A 86 -13.98 6.69 -1.03
C ASN A 86 -13.67 5.33 -1.68
N THR A 87 -12.57 5.25 -2.43
CA THR A 87 -12.11 3.97 -2.99
C THR A 87 -11.39 3.16 -1.92
N ILE A 88 -11.80 1.90 -1.79
CA ILE A 88 -11.19 0.92 -0.89
C ILE A 88 -10.89 -0.40 -1.61
N SER A 89 -9.94 -1.15 -1.09
CA SER A 89 -9.58 -2.49 -1.58
C SER A 89 -9.14 -3.39 -0.42
N PHE A 90 -9.09 -4.71 -0.66
CA PHE A 90 -8.84 -5.70 0.38
C PHE A 90 -7.75 -6.68 0.01
N SER A 91 -6.88 -6.96 0.97
CA SER A 91 -5.86 -8.00 0.90
C SER A 91 -5.85 -8.86 2.15
N ILE A 92 -5.43 -10.10 1.99
CA ILE A 92 -5.24 -11.07 3.07
C ILE A 92 -3.83 -11.60 2.94
N ASP A 93 -3.07 -11.60 4.03
CA ASP A 93 -1.74 -12.17 4.04
C ASP A 93 -1.74 -13.58 4.68
N ASP A 94 -0.74 -14.39 4.34
CA ASP A 94 -0.42 -15.71 4.89
C ASP A 94 -1.32 -16.88 4.47
N ALA A 95 -2.51 -16.65 3.97
CA ALA A 95 -3.46 -17.72 3.61
C ALA A 95 -3.87 -18.61 4.81
N TYR A 96 -4.22 -18.01 5.94
CA TYR A 96 -4.78 -18.75 7.06
C TYR A 96 -6.14 -19.35 6.75
N GLU A 97 -6.40 -20.56 7.27
CA GLU A 97 -7.65 -21.29 7.08
C GLU A 97 -8.87 -20.54 7.63
N SER A 98 -8.68 -19.76 8.70
CA SER A 98 -9.74 -18.91 9.27
C SER A 98 -10.27 -17.86 8.30
N PHE A 99 -9.45 -17.33 7.40
CA PHE A 99 -9.94 -16.48 6.30
C PHE A 99 -10.90 -17.24 5.40
N TYR A 100 -10.51 -18.45 4.94
CA TYR A 100 -11.31 -19.25 4.00
C TYR A 100 -12.68 -19.60 4.55
N TYR A 101 -12.78 -19.99 5.83
CA TYR A 101 -14.04 -20.40 6.43
C TYR A 101 -14.87 -19.25 6.99
N ASN A 102 -14.24 -18.23 7.57
CA ASN A 102 -14.95 -17.21 8.33
C ASN A 102 -15.18 -15.92 7.54
N ALA A 103 -14.30 -15.57 6.59
CA ALA A 103 -14.38 -14.29 5.90
C ALA A 103 -14.71 -14.41 4.40
N TRP A 104 -14.12 -15.38 3.69
CA TRP A 104 -14.34 -15.51 2.25
C TRP A 104 -15.82 -15.64 1.87
N PRO A 105 -16.66 -16.42 2.57
CA PRO A 105 -18.09 -16.49 2.25
C PRO A 105 -18.81 -15.13 2.29
N GLU A 106 -18.44 -14.24 3.23
CA GLU A 106 -19.05 -12.92 3.34
C GLU A 106 -18.51 -11.94 2.29
N PHE A 107 -17.22 -11.99 1.94
CA PHE A 107 -16.66 -11.21 0.83
C PHE A 107 -17.34 -11.61 -0.50
N LYS A 108 -17.41 -12.91 -0.78
CA LYS A 108 -18.07 -13.46 -1.98
C LYS A 108 -19.53 -13.08 -2.09
N LYS A 109 -20.31 -13.27 -1.03
CA LYS A 109 -21.75 -12.95 -0.95
C LYS A 109 -22.02 -11.47 -1.27
N ASN A 110 -21.13 -10.58 -0.89
CA ASN A 110 -21.25 -9.14 -1.10
C ASN A 110 -20.50 -8.64 -2.36
N ASN A 111 -19.97 -9.52 -3.19
CA ASN A 111 -19.17 -9.21 -4.38
C ASN A 111 -17.97 -8.28 -4.07
N ILE A 112 -17.33 -8.45 -2.94
CA ILE A 112 -16.15 -7.69 -2.52
C ILE A 112 -14.90 -8.42 -3.03
N PRO A 113 -14.11 -7.84 -3.95
CA PRO A 113 -12.90 -8.46 -4.46
C PRO A 113 -11.82 -8.50 -3.38
N VAL A 114 -11.07 -9.60 -3.33
CA VAL A 114 -9.99 -9.83 -2.36
C VAL A 114 -8.78 -10.42 -3.05
N THR A 115 -7.58 -9.96 -2.66
CA THR A 115 -6.30 -10.57 -3.06
C THR A 115 -5.65 -11.27 -1.88
N LEU A 116 -5.37 -12.56 -2.03
CA LEU A 116 -4.70 -13.41 -1.04
C LEU A 116 -3.20 -13.52 -1.35
N PHE A 117 -2.34 -13.05 -0.46
CA PHE A 117 -0.89 -13.17 -0.57
C PHE A 117 -0.41 -14.44 0.14
N ILE A 118 0.31 -15.30 -0.60
CA ILE A 118 0.56 -16.70 -0.21
C ILE A 118 2.06 -16.94 -0.02
N SER A 119 2.43 -17.48 1.16
CA SER A 119 3.74 -18.05 1.43
C SER A 119 3.74 -19.53 1.03
N SER A 120 4.22 -19.81 -0.17
CA SER A 120 3.95 -21.07 -0.88
C SER A 120 4.51 -22.33 -0.22
N GLU A 121 5.66 -22.26 0.47
CA GLU A 121 6.25 -23.43 1.12
C GLU A 121 5.49 -23.83 2.38
N ILE A 122 4.87 -22.87 3.07
CA ILE A 122 3.99 -23.14 4.22
C ILE A 122 2.80 -24.01 3.77
N ILE A 123 2.22 -23.68 2.60
CA ILE A 123 1.12 -24.44 2.00
C ILE A 123 1.60 -25.81 1.49
N ASN A 124 2.78 -25.88 0.83
CA ASN A 124 3.39 -27.15 0.39
C ASN A 124 3.60 -28.12 1.55
N ASN A 125 4.00 -27.60 2.70
CA ASN A 125 4.25 -28.38 3.91
C ASN A 125 2.97 -28.74 4.68
N LYS A 126 1.79 -28.32 4.19
CA LYS A 126 0.48 -28.59 4.81
C LYS A 126 0.45 -28.16 6.29
N ALA A 127 1.00 -26.99 6.57
CA ALA A 127 1.05 -26.47 7.93
C ALA A 127 -0.36 -26.32 8.51
N ASN A 128 -0.56 -26.73 9.77
CA ASN A 128 -1.88 -26.65 10.43
C ASN A 128 -2.35 -25.19 10.54
N GLY A 129 -3.64 -24.97 10.26
CA GLY A 129 -4.27 -23.64 10.33
C GLY A 129 -4.04 -22.78 9.09
N TYR A 130 -3.44 -23.34 8.03
CA TYR A 130 -3.31 -22.69 6.74
C TYR A 130 -4.18 -23.39 5.69
N MET A 131 -4.57 -22.63 4.66
CA MET A 131 -5.29 -23.16 3.52
C MET A 131 -4.47 -24.24 2.80
N THR A 132 -5.16 -25.15 2.13
CA THR A 132 -4.55 -26.09 1.19
C THR A 132 -4.55 -25.49 -0.22
N TRP A 133 -3.74 -26.04 -1.14
CA TRP A 133 -3.78 -25.65 -2.55
C TRP A 133 -5.15 -25.89 -3.18
N ASP A 134 -5.90 -26.91 -2.74
CA ASP A 134 -7.27 -27.14 -3.21
C ASP A 134 -8.22 -26.00 -2.79
N GLN A 135 -8.12 -25.54 -1.55
CA GLN A 135 -8.88 -24.38 -1.07
C GLN A 135 -8.49 -23.09 -1.80
N ILE A 136 -7.20 -22.91 -2.13
CA ILE A 136 -6.72 -21.78 -2.90
C ILE A 136 -7.25 -21.82 -4.34
N ARG A 137 -7.26 -22.99 -4.99
CA ARG A 137 -7.88 -23.17 -6.31
C ARG A 137 -9.38 -22.85 -6.26
N ASN A 138 -10.12 -23.38 -5.29
CA ASN A 138 -11.53 -23.05 -5.12
C ASN A 138 -11.76 -21.56 -4.89
N PHE A 139 -10.91 -20.89 -4.10
CA PHE A 139 -10.97 -19.44 -3.90
C PHE A 139 -10.81 -18.67 -5.22
N ILE A 140 -9.86 -19.10 -6.08
CA ILE A 140 -9.62 -18.49 -7.40
C ILE A 140 -10.82 -18.75 -8.33
N ASP A 141 -11.32 -19.98 -8.38
CA ASP A 141 -12.47 -20.38 -9.22
C ASP A 141 -13.74 -19.61 -8.83
N GLU A 142 -13.84 -19.18 -7.58
CA GLU A 142 -14.93 -18.38 -7.05
C GLU A 142 -14.70 -16.84 -7.20
N GLY A 143 -13.64 -16.43 -7.90
CA GLY A 143 -13.36 -15.01 -8.22
C GLY A 143 -12.36 -14.32 -7.29
N GLY A 144 -11.68 -15.05 -6.42
CA GLY A 144 -10.58 -14.52 -5.61
C GLY A 144 -9.31 -14.31 -6.44
N HIS A 145 -8.49 -13.36 -6.03
CA HIS A 145 -7.18 -13.06 -6.63
C HIS A 145 -6.05 -13.52 -5.72
N VAL A 146 -4.90 -13.87 -6.29
CA VAL A 146 -3.72 -14.30 -5.52
C VAL A 146 -2.50 -13.44 -5.83
N GLY A 147 -1.62 -13.29 -4.83
CA GLY A 147 -0.32 -12.63 -4.90
C GLY A 147 0.73 -13.46 -4.17
N GLN A 148 1.98 -13.05 -4.28
CA GLN A 148 3.13 -13.71 -3.67
C GLN A 148 3.46 -13.11 -2.31
N HIS A 149 3.91 -13.96 -1.37
CA HIS A 149 4.38 -13.58 -0.03
C HIS A 149 5.67 -14.34 0.34
N THR A 150 6.62 -14.47 -0.62
CA THR A 150 7.78 -15.34 -0.57
C THR A 150 7.42 -16.86 -0.55
N ALA A 151 8.39 -17.75 -0.48
CA ALA A 151 8.11 -19.15 -0.23
C ALA A 151 7.94 -19.45 1.26
N THR A 152 8.87 -18.92 2.09
CA THR A 152 9.03 -19.30 3.50
C THR A 152 8.59 -18.23 4.49
N HIS A 153 7.96 -17.14 4.05
CA HIS A 153 7.71 -15.95 4.86
C HIS A 153 9.01 -15.33 5.39
N LEU A 154 9.99 -15.17 4.49
CA LEU A 154 11.36 -14.79 4.80
C LEU A 154 11.47 -13.33 5.25
N HIS A 155 12.26 -13.06 6.32
CA HIS A 155 12.73 -11.70 6.62
C HIS A 155 13.76 -11.27 5.57
N MET A 156 13.28 -10.67 4.47
CA MET A 156 14.10 -10.42 3.29
C MET A 156 15.29 -9.48 3.56
N PRO A 157 15.15 -8.33 4.28
CA PRO A 157 16.29 -7.44 4.55
C PRO A 157 17.35 -8.04 5.47
N LEU A 158 17.00 -9.07 6.24
CA LEU A 158 17.94 -9.79 7.13
C LEU A 158 18.63 -10.97 6.44
N SER A 159 18.30 -11.23 5.18
CA SER A 159 18.77 -12.39 4.42
C SER A 159 19.76 -11.99 3.33
N SER A 160 20.64 -12.91 2.92
CA SER A 160 21.53 -12.65 1.78
C SER A 160 20.73 -12.55 0.48
N VAL A 161 21.26 -11.80 -0.49
CA VAL A 161 20.67 -11.65 -1.83
C VAL A 161 20.38 -13.01 -2.47
N GLU A 162 21.32 -13.96 -2.34
CA GLU A 162 21.17 -15.31 -2.87
C GLU A 162 20.00 -16.06 -2.20
N SER A 163 19.86 -15.92 -0.88
CA SER A 163 18.76 -16.52 -0.12
C SER A 163 17.41 -15.98 -0.56
N VAL A 164 17.31 -14.64 -0.72
CA VAL A 164 16.09 -13.98 -1.20
C VAL A 164 15.73 -14.44 -2.62
N LYS A 165 16.69 -14.43 -3.55
CA LYS A 165 16.46 -14.89 -4.93
C LYS A 165 16.03 -16.36 -4.97
N LYS A 166 16.65 -17.22 -4.17
CA LYS A 166 16.30 -18.63 -4.06
C LYS A 166 14.87 -18.82 -3.53
N ASP A 167 14.50 -18.07 -2.51
CA ASP A 167 13.17 -18.14 -1.90
C ASP A 167 12.07 -17.71 -2.89
N ILE A 168 12.24 -16.59 -3.59
CA ILE A 168 11.32 -16.13 -4.64
C ILE A 168 11.22 -17.16 -5.77
N LEU A 169 12.36 -17.74 -6.21
CA LEU A 169 12.36 -18.77 -7.25
C LEU A 169 11.59 -20.02 -6.81
N ASN A 170 11.69 -20.41 -5.54
CA ASN A 170 10.92 -21.54 -5.00
C ASN A 170 9.42 -21.21 -4.94
N SER A 171 9.06 -19.98 -4.58
CA SER A 171 7.69 -19.50 -4.65
C SER A 171 7.14 -19.60 -6.08
N HIS A 172 7.89 -19.11 -7.09
CA HIS A 172 7.50 -19.19 -8.50
C HIS A 172 7.27 -20.62 -8.98
N LYS A 173 8.18 -21.56 -8.58
CA LYS A 173 8.02 -23.00 -8.92
C LYS A 173 6.75 -23.59 -8.32
N SER A 174 6.42 -23.22 -7.08
CA SER A 174 5.21 -23.70 -6.41
C SER A 174 3.96 -23.17 -7.11
N PHE A 175 3.88 -21.86 -7.39
CA PHE A 175 2.75 -21.25 -8.10
C PHE A 175 2.56 -21.86 -9.50
N MET A 176 3.64 -21.99 -10.27
CA MET A 176 3.58 -22.60 -11.60
C MET A 176 3.09 -24.05 -11.54
N LYS A 177 3.58 -24.84 -10.57
CA LYS A 177 3.18 -26.22 -10.38
C LYS A 177 1.72 -26.37 -9.97
N GLU A 178 1.24 -25.57 -9.02
CA GLU A 178 -0.03 -25.73 -8.35
C GLU A 178 -1.18 -24.96 -9.04
N LEU A 179 -0.87 -23.81 -9.65
CA LEU A 179 -1.85 -22.91 -10.27
C LEU A 179 -1.69 -22.76 -11.79
N GLY A 180 -0.51 -23.11 -12.34
CA GLY A 180 -0.21 -22.92 -13.78
C GLY A 180 0.23 -21.52 -14.19
N PHE A 181 0.33 -20.57 -13.24
CA PHE A 181 0.80 -19.21 -13.48
C PHE A 181 1.57 -18.67 -12.27
N ILE A 182 2.28 -17.56 -12.47
CA ILE A 182 3.01 -16.85 -11.42
C ILE A 182 2.30 -15.52 -11.18
N PRO A 183 1.78 -15.22 -9.96
CA PRO A 183 1.16 -13.93 -9.65
C PRO A 183 2.18 -12.78 -9.77
N GLU A 184 1.73 -11.63 -10.30
CA GLU A 184 2.60 -10.45 -10.50
C GLU A 184 2.61 -9.49 -9.30
N LEU A 185 1.67 -9.63 -8.37
CA LEU A 185 1.58 -8.82 -7.15
C LEU A 185 2.35 -9.50 -6.02
N PHE A 186 2.99 -8.68 -5.21
CA PHE A 186 3.81 -9.14 -4.09
C PHE A 186 3.46 -8.37 -2.80
N ALA A 187 3.40 -9.06 -1.66
CA ALA A 187 3.40 -8.43 -0.35
C ALA A 187 4.68 -8.82 0.39
N TYR A 188 5.34 -7.83 0.99
CA TYR A 188 6.55 -8.11 1.78
C TYR A 188 6.17 -8.76 3.11
N PRO A 189 6.75 -9.92 3.48
CA PRO A 189 6.66 -10.42 4.84
C PRO A 189 7.07 -9.34 5.85
N TYR A 190 6.31 -9.18 6.92
CA TYR A 190 6.49 -8.14 7.94
C TYR A 190 6.41 -6.69 7.42
N GLY A 191 6.15 -6.49 6.13
CA GLY A 191 6.17 -5.17 5.48
C GLY A 191 7.57 -4.60 5.23
N GLU A 192 8.62 -5.40 5.44
CA GLU A 192 10.02 -4.97 5.42
C GLU A 192 10.63 -5.08 4.02
N THR A 193 11.30 -4.02 3.58
CA THR A 193 12.02 -4.01 2.30
C THR A 193 13.24 -3.08 2.34
N SER A 194 14.12 -3.23 1.35
CA SER A 194 15.26 -2.36 1.07
C SER A 194 15.36 -2.09 -0.43
N LYS A 195 16.24 -1.18 -0.83
CA LYS A 195 16.52 -0.94 -2.26
C LYS A 195 16.97 -2.20 -2.99
N ASP A 196 17.81 -3.02 -2.35
CA ASP A 196 18.30 -4.26 -2.95
C ASP A 196 17.17 -5.26 -3.15
N ILE A 197 16.28 -5.39 -2.18
CA ILE A 197 15.09 -6.24 -2.31
C ILE A 197 14.19 -5.77 -3.45
N ILE A 198 13.94 -4.46 -3.56
CA ILE A 198 13.16 -3.90 -4.67
C ILE A 198 13.81 -4.23 -6.03
N ASN A 199 15.14 -4.16 -6.13
CA ASN A 199 15.84 -4.51 -7.38
C ASN A 199 15.69 -6.01 -7.70
N ILE A 200 15.74 -6.88 -6.69
CA ILE A 200 15.47 -8.31 -6.87
C ILE A 200 14.03 -8.52 -7.39
N LEU A 201 13.01 -7.87 -6.80
CA LEU A 201 11.64 -8.03 -7.28
C LEU A 201 11.48 -7.63 -8.76
N LYS A 202 12.20 -6.58 -9.20
CA LYS A 202 12.22 -6.18 -10.64
C LYS A 202 12.82 -7.27 -11.53
N GLU A 203 13.91 -7.92 -11.09
CA GLU A 203 14.52 -9.05 -11.82
C GLU A 203 13.56 -10.24 -11.98
N PHE A 204 12.65 -10.43 -11.01
CA PHE A 204 11.64 -11.47 -11.03
C PHE A 204 10.29 -11.05 -11.66
N ASN A 205 10.25 -9.91 -12.37
CA ASN A 205 9.07 -9.37 -13.05
C ASN A 205 7.85 -9.15 -12.14
N ILE A 206 8.08 -8.86 -10.86
CA ILE A 206 7.01 -8.40 -9.97
C ILE A 206 6.57 -7.01 -10.43
N SER A 207 5.29 -6.82 -10.64
CA SER A 207 4.76 -5.57 -11.16
C SER A 207 4.62 -4.50 -10.09
N HIS A 208 4.07 -4.88 -8.93
CA HIS A 208 3.81 -4.00 -7.79
C HIS A 208 4.01 -4.77 -6.47
N ALA A 209 4.45 -4.04 -5.42
CA ALA A 209 4.67 -4.64 -4.12
C ALA A 209 4.11 -3.78 -2.99
N PHE A 210 3.55 -4.47 -1.98
CA PHE A 210 2.81 -3.88 -0.87
C PHE A 210 3.56 -4.07 0.45
N GLY A 211 3.71 -2.98 1.21
CA GLY A 211 4.21 -3.00 2.59
C GLY A 211 3.09 -3.21 3.61
N GLN A 212 3.43 -2.99 4.90
CA GLN A 212 2.48 -3.01 6.02
C GLN A 212 2.39 -1.65 6.74
N HIS A 213 3.05 -0.62 6.22
CA HIS A 213 2.91 0.73 6.74
C HIS A 213 1.55 1.33 6.36
N SER A 214 0.90 1.99 7.31
CA SER A 214 -0.41 2.60 7.09
C SER A 214 -0.31 3.82 6.18
N GLY A 215 -1.22 3.92 5.22
CA GLY A 215 -1.31 5.05 4.30
C GLY A 215 -2.34 4.81 3.20
N VAL A 216 -2.70 5.88 2.52
CA VAL A 216 -3.58 5.85 1.35
C VAL A 216 -2.70 5.83 0.10
N ILE A 217 -2.96 4.91 -0.80
CA ILE A 217 -2.25 4.82 -2.07
C ILE A 217 -2.73 5.91 -3.02
N SER A 218 -1.79 6.65 -3.61
CA SER A 218 -2.00 7.52 -4.76
C SER A 218 -1.20 7.03 -5.97
N VAL A 219 -1.47 7.56 -7.15
CA VAL A 219 -0.70 7.24 -8.37
C VAL A 219 0.77 7.70 -8.30
N HIS A 220 1.11 8.58 -7.33
CA HIS A 220 2.47 9.09 -7.12
C HIS A 220 3.33 8.21 -6.20
N ASN A 221 2.76 7.16 -5.60
CA ASN A 221 3.53 6.29 -4.71
C ASN A 221 4.56 5.44 -5.47
N ASN A 222 5.63 5.07 -4.77
CA ASN A 222 6.54 4.05 -5.26
C ASN A 222 5.79 2.71 -5.40
N LYS A 223 5.60 2.25 -6.62
CA LYS A 223 4.85 1.02 -6.94
C LYS A 223 5.44 -0.25 -6.31
N TYR A 224 6.68 -0.19 -5.82
CA TYR A 224 7.33 -1.30 -5.11
C TYR A 224 7.27 -1.15 -3.59
N TYR A 225 6.52 -0.19 -3.05
CA TYR A 225 6.31 -0.05 -1.61
C TYR A 225 5.01 0.68 -1.31
N LEU A 226 3.90 0.05 -1.70
CA LEU A 226 2.55 0.59 -1.54
C LEU A 226 2.04 0.37 -0.11
N PRO A 227 1.45 1.37 0.55
CA PRO A 227 0.94 1.26 1.91
C PRO A 227 -0.34 0.43 1.99
N ARG A 228 -0.59 -0.17 3.16
CA ARG A 228 -1.84 -0.84 3.51
C ARG A 228 -2.20 -0.59 4.97
N PHE A 229 -3.47 -0.48 5.30
CA PHE A 229 -3.95 -0.39 6.68
C PHE A 229 -4.10 -1.79 7.28
N SER A 230 -3.17 -2.15 8.17
CA SER A 230 -3.25 -3.41 8.92
C SER A 230 -4.41 -3.40 9.90
N LEU A 231 -5.18 -4.48 9.92
CA LEU A 231 -6.27 -4.74 10.85
C LEU A 231 -5.94 -5.95 11.73
N ASN A 232 -6.10 -5.77 13.02
CA ASN A 232 -5.99 -6.81 14.05
C ASN A 232 -6.91 -6.44 15.22
N GLU A 233 -6.92 -7.20 16.30
CA GLU A 233 -7.84 -6.92 17.44
C GLU A 233 -7.64 -5.52 18.03
N GLN A 234 -6.40 -5.03 18.10
CA GLN A 234 -6.08 -3.68 18.60
C GLN A 234 -6.45 -2.57 17.62
N PHE A 235 -6.30 -2.84 16.31
CA PHE A 235 -6.45 -1.85 15.25
C PHE A 235 -7.63 -2.13 14.31
N GLY A 236 -8.55 -2.99 14.74
CA GLY A 236 -9.73 -3.39 13.96
C GLY A 236 -11.05 -2.80 14.48
N ASP A 237 -11.03 -1.75 15.34
CA ASP A 237 -12.27 -1.08 15.69
C ASP A 237 -12.89 -0.34 14.50
N LEU A 238 -14.23 -0.20 14.51
CA LEU A 238 -14.98 0.34 13.40
C LEU A 238 -14.65 1.82 13.12
N ASP A 239 -14.40 2.61 14.16
CA ASP A 239 -14.11 4.05 14.01
C ASP A 239 -12.78 4.25 13.27
N ARG A 240 -11.75 3.45 13.63
CA ARG A 240 -10.47 3.46 12.93
C ARG A 240 -10.61 2.97 11.48
N PHE A 241 -11.42 1.94 11.23
CA PHE A 241 -11.72 1.47 9.88
C PHE A 241 -12.34 2.58 9.04
N ILE A 242 -13.38 3.26 9.56
CA ILE A 242 -14.05 4.38 8.88
C ILE A 242 -13.09 5.54 8.64
N PHE A 243 -12.26 5.88 9.63
CA PHE A 243 -11.25 6.92 9.49
C PHE A 243 -10.27 6.59 8.37
N ALA A 244 -9.71 5.38 8.33
CA ALA A 244 -8.79 4.93 7.29
C ALA A 244 -9.46 4.91 5.90
N ALA A 245 -10.72 4.44 5.81
CA ALA A 245 -11.47 4.38 4.54
C ALA A 245 -11.79 5.75 3.94
N LYS A 246 -11.81 6.81 4.76
CA LYS A 246 -12.09 8.21 4.34
C LYS A 246 -10.84 9.08 4.27
N SER A 247 -9.68 8.54 4.63
CA SER A 247 -8.41 9.27 4.58
C SER A 247 -8.03 9.62 3.14
N LEU A 248 -7.28 10.71 3.00
CA LEU A 248 -6.72 11.15 1.73
C LEU A 248 -5.21 10.89 1.71
N PRO A 249 -4.59 10.70 0.54
CA PRO A 249 -3.16 10.49 0.44
C PRO A 249 -2.40 11.77 0.81
N LEU A 250 -1.32 11.63 1.56
CA LEU A 250 -0.32 12.67 1.73
C LEU A 250 0.76 12.47 0.66
N ILE A 251 0.73 13.31 -0.38
CA ILE A 251 1.70 13.22 -1.48
C ILE A 251 2.97 13.90 -1.05
N ILE A 252 4.05 13.15 -1.04
CA ILE A 252 5.38 13.63 -0.66
C ILE A 252 6.40 13.36 -1.77
N LYS A 253 7.43 14.21 -1.85
CA LYS A 253 8.59 14.06 -2.75
C LYS A 253 9.90 14.22 -2.00
N ASP A 254 10.98 13.82 -2.64
CA ASP A 254 12.36 13.99 -2.16
C ASP A 254 12.56 13.47 -0.73
N PHE A 255 11.99 12.29 -0.45
CA PHE A 255 12.09 11.66 0.86
C PHE A 255 13.53 11.24 1.18
N ILE A 256 14.00 11.63 2.33
CA ILE A 256 15.30 11.27 2.90
C ILE A 256 15.05 10.60 4.26
N PRO A 257 15.67 9.45 4.55
CA PRO A 257 16.57 8.66 3.71
C PRO A 257 15.80 7.92 2.60
N SER A 258 16.43 7.74 1.44
CA SER A 258 15.84 6.98 0.33
C SER A 258 15.91 5.46 0.55
N GLU A 259 16.67 4.99 1.55
CA GLU A 259 16.70 3.60 2.02
C GLU A 259 15.64 3.41 3.11
N MET A 260 14.87 2.34 3.02
CA MET A 260 13.77 2.03 3.94
C MET A 260 14.21 1.14 5.11
N TYR A 261 15.31 0.39 4.93
CA TYR A 261 15.89 -0.46 5.96
C TYR A 261 17.28 0.05 6.33
N LEU A 262 17.40 0.69 7.49
CA LEU A 262 18.64 1.33 7.94
C LEU A 262 19.33 0.42 8.97
N THR A 263 20.60 0.10 8.72
CA THR A 263 21.41 -0.76 9.61
C THR A 263 22.39 0.03 10.48
N ASP A 264 22.88 1.18 9.99
CA ASP A 264 24.04 1.86 10.57
C ASP A 264 23.75 3.25 11.13
N ASN A 265 22.55 3.78 10.90
CA ASN A 265 22.19 5.12 11.33
C ASN A 265 21.00 5.11 12.29
N LEU A 266 21.28 5.15 13.57
CA LEU A 266 20.28 5.13 14.63
C LEU A 266 19.48 6.45 14.77
N LYS A 267 19.93 7.53 14.11
CA LYS A 267 19.21 8.82 14.02
C LYS A 267 19.23 9.34 12.58
N PRO A 268 18.47 8.74 11.69
CA PRO A 268 18.45 9.19 10.32
C PRO A 268 17.87 10.61 10.22
N ARG A 269 18.41 11.40 9.30
CA ARG A 269 17.80 12.66 8.89
C ARG A 269 16.57 12.32 8.05
N ILE A 270 15.39 12.66 8.54
CA ILE A 270 14.14 12.44 7.82
C ILE A 270 13.67 13.78 7.27
N GLU A 271 13.57 13.88 5.95
CA GLU A 271 13.08 15.07 5.25
C GLU A 271 12.23 14.68 4.05
N PHE A 272 11.25 15.51 3.73
CA PHE A 272 10.46 15.40 2.51
C PHE A 272 9.79 16.72 2.16
N SER A 273 9.43 16.88 0.91
CA SER A 273 8.58 17.96 0.42
C SER A 273 7.13 17.48 0.32
N ILE A 274 6.16 18.33 0.67
CA ILE A 274 4.74 18.03 0.64
C ILE A 274 4.15 18.67 -0.62
N GLU A 275 3.45 17.85 -1.42
CA GLU A 275 2.77 18.29 -2.65
C GLU A 275 1.26 18.46 -2.43
N SER A 276 0.69 17.74 -1.44
CA SER A 276 -0.72 17.87 -1.07
C SER A 276 -1.04 19.27 -0.54
N ASP A 277 -2.29 19.69 -0.74
CA ASP A 277 -2.83 20.94 -0.16
C ASP A 277 -3.24 20.69 1.29
N VAL A 278 -2.25 20.69 2.18
CA VAL A 278 -2.43 20.49 3.61
C VAL A 278 -1.72 21.59 4.40
N ASP A 279 -2.32 21.98 5.52
CA ASP A 279 -1.65 22.88 6.46
C ASP A 279 -0.53 22.14 7.19
N ILE A 280 0.71 22.49 6.89
CA ILE A 280 1.90 21.88 7.51
C ILE A 280 1.87 21.99 9.04
N ASN A 281 1.24 23.00 9.61
CA ASN A 281 1.15 23.18 11.06
C ASN A 281 0.24 22.14 11.72
N GLN A 282 -0.56 21.43 10.97
CA GLN A 282 -1.39 20.32 11.45
C GLN A 282 -0.71 18.95 11.33
N LEU A 283 0.50 18.89 10.74
CA LEU A 283 1.26 17.64 10.68
C LEU A 283 1.70 17.22 12.08
N ASN A 284 1.56 15.93 12.33
CA ASN A 284 2.10 15.28 13.52
C ASN A 284 2.97 14.10 13.10
N CYS A 285 4.09 13.92 13.74
CA CYS A 285 4.97 12.78 13.52
C CYS A 285 5.13 12.00 14.83
N PHE A 286 4.99 10.69 14.72
CA PHE A 286 5.24 9.77 15.82
C PHE A 286 6.24 8.74 15.36
N ALA A 287 7.18 8.40 16.24
CA ALA A 287 8.14 7.35 16.00
C ALA A 287 8.18 6.37 17.17
N ASN A 288 8.41 5.11 16.85
CA ASN A 288 8.57 4.04 17.83
C ASN A 288 10.05 3.67 17.95
N ALA A 289 10.65 3.90 19.12
CA ALA A 289 11.98 3.48 19.46
C ALA A 289 11.91 2.55 20.67
N GLY A 290 12.32 1.29 20.50
CA GLY A 290 12.31 0.31 21.58
C GLY A 290 10.92 -0.04 22.12
N GLY A 291 9.89 -0.04 21.28
CA GLY A 291 8.52 -0.41 21.63
C GLY A 291 7.63 0.72 22.14
N ASN A 292 8.15 1.94 22.29
CA ASN A 292 7.39 3.08 22.77
C ASN A 292 7.20 4.14 21.68
N TRP A 293 5.95 4.48 21.39
CA TRP A 293 5.59 5.57 20.48
C TRP A 293 5.75 6.92 21.18
N SER A 294 6.42 7.85 20.52
CA SER A 294 6.57 9.23 20.98
C SER A 294 6.42 10.23 19.87
N SER A 295 5.87 11.40 20.17
CA SER A 295 5.78 12.51 19.23
C SER A 295 7.18 13.03 18.91
N GLN A 296 7.43 13.33 17.64
CA GLN A 296 8.68 13.84 17.13
C GLN A 296 8.54 15.29 16.70
N LYS A 297 9.63 16.07 16.83
CA LYS A 297 9.62 17.47 16.44
C LYS A 297 9.67 17.59 14.92
N ILE A 298 8.73 18.33 14.36
CA ILE A 298 8.74 18.74 12.95
C ILE A 298 9.30 20.16 12.86
N THR A 299 10.20 20.38 11.92
CA THR A 299 10.77 21.69 11.62
C THR A 299 10.54 22.00 10.14
N ASN A 300 9.99 23.18 9.86
CA ASN A 300 9.83 23.65 8.50
C ASN A 300 11.18 24.16 7.98
N ILE A 301 11.67 23.60 6.87
CA ILE A 301 12.86 24.08 6.15
C ILE A 301 12.43 25.17 5.16
N THR A 302 11.29 24.93 4.47
CA THR A 302 10.62 25.88 3.58
C THR A 302 9.11 25.75 3.78
N GLU A 303 8.31 26.53 3.02
CA GLU A 303 6.84 26.44 3.06
C GLU A 303 6.28 25.04 2.75
N LYS A 304 7.02 24.20 2.02
CA LYS A 304 6.58 22.85 1.61
C LYS A 304 7.56 21.74 2.04
N ARG A 305 8.71 22.05 2.60
CA ARG A 305 9.71 21.06 3.01
C ARG A 305 9.85 20.99 4.51
N VAL A 306 9.72 19.80 5.04
CA VAL A 306 9.83 19.53 6.48
C VAL A 306 11.01 18.62 6.79
N GLN A 307 11.55 18.79 7.99
CA GLN A 307 12.51 17.88 8.62
C GLN A 307 11.90 17.35 9.91
N ILE A 308 12.04 16.05 10.13
CA ILE A 308 11.68 15.40 11.39
C ILE A 308 12.95 15.15 12.18
N ILE A 309 12.96 15.62 13.43
CA ILE A 309 14.07 15.41 14.36
C ILE A 309 13.66 14.33 15.34
N LEU A 310 14.34 13.19 15.27
CA LEU A 310 14.08 12.05 16.15
C LEU A 310 14.64 12.32 17.56
N ASN A 311 13.80 12.13 18.57
CA ASN A 311 14.18 12.36 19.98
C ASN A 311 15.11 11.26 20.49
N ASN A 312 14.92 10.03 20.04
CA ASN A 312 15.64 8.83 20.50
C ASN A 312 16.40 8.16 19.35
N ASN A 313 17.39 7.34 19.70
CA ASN A 313 18.01 6.41 18.77
C ASN A 313 17.05 5.22 18.51
N PHE A 314 17.06 4.69 17.30
CA PHE A 314 16.33 3.50 16.88
C PHE A 314 17.21 2.25 16.95
#